data_742c512e2acd79453babba7a318216b9
#
_entry.id   742c512e2acd79453babba7a318216b9
#
_cell.length_a   1.000
_cell.length_b   1.000
_cell.length_c   1.000
_cell.angle_alpha   90.00
_cell.angle_beta   90.00
_cell.angle_gamma   90.00
#
_symmetry.space_group_name_H-M   'P 1'
#
loop_
_entity.id
_entity.type
_entity.pdbx_description
1 polymer ?
#
loop_
_entity_poly.entity_id
_entity_poly.type
_entity_poly.pdbx_seq_one_letter_code
_entity_poly.pdbx_strand_id
1 'polypeptide(L)'
;VKEFVAACVQIAVQPNDVQANVEKGVAWLEKAVSENEAELVVFPETVTTGYETKLEPEELWDLVDEVPGRITRDIQEAAKSLGVHVVWSSYRRGRERGVVYNSGILIGPDGEIIGVYDKTHPAPMERRELGGWVTSGNRADVFETSLGDIGMIVCYDGDFPELSRLLAVKGAEVVVRPAALQRSFDIWYITNCARAYDNHVYMVAANGVGPDAAGSYCFGHSMIVNPIAWRLAQGRGTEEIVFAKLDPDPLRHVTWGSKSRQYFDHLEDRNLGLYEEILKEARSRFEIGKRYT
;
A
#
# COMPACT_ATOMS: atom_id res chain seq x y z
N VAL A 1 -16.37 -2.25 7.75
CA VAL A 1 -15.76 -1.00 8.27
C VAL A 1 -16.79 -0.21 9.07
N LYS A 2 -16.37 0.61 10.02
CA LYS A 2 -17.16 1.72 10.52
C LYS A 2 -17.06 2.92 9.57
N GLU A 3 -17.84 3.97 9.81
CA GLU A 3 -17.67 5.24 9.10
C GLU A 3 -16.41 5.96 9.64
N PHE A 4 -15.47 6.32 8.76
CA PHE A 4 -14.25 7.06 9.12
C PHE A 4 -13.66 7.79 7.90
N VAL A 5 -12.72 8.70 8.14
CA VAL A 5 -11.96 9.37 7.08
C VAL A 5 -10.62 8.68 6.88
N ALA A 6 -10.38 8.20 5.64
CA ALA A 6 -9.08 7.73 5.20
C ALA A 6 -8.36 8.83 4.41
N ALA A 7 -7.04 8.93 4.58
CA ALA A 7 -6.19 9.86 3.85
C ALA A 7 -4.94 9.17 3.29
N CYS A 8 -4.58 9.54 2.06
CA CYS A 8 -3.29 9.23 1.46
C CYS A 8 -2.42 10.48 1.54
N VAL A 9 -1.29 10.39 2.19
CA VAL A 9 -0.24 11.42 2.13
C VAL A 9 0.55 11.21 0.85
N GLN A 10 0.54 12.20 -0.03
CA GLN A 10 1.29 12.17 -1.30
C GLN A 10 2.43 13.16 -1.22
N ILE A 11 3.65 12.66 -1.00
CA ILE A 11 4.84 13.49 -0.79
C ILE A 11 6.03 13.01 -1.59
N ALA A 12 6.93 13.92 -1.89
CA ALA A 12 8.27 13.63 -2.37
C ALA A 12 9.18 13.29 -1.19
N VAL A 13 10.09 12.38 -1.41
CA VAL A 13 11.11 12.00 -0.44
C VAL A 13 12.46 12.64 -0.80
N GLN A 14 13.28 12.91 0.21
CA GLN A 14 14.68 13.24 0.02
C GLN A 14 15.47 11.92 -0.04
N PRO A 15 16.08 11.57 -1.17
CA PRO A 15 16.74 10.27 -1.32
C PRO A 15 17.76 10.00 -0.21
N ASN A 16 17.60 8.85 0.48
CA ASN A 16 18.47 8.34 1.53
C ASN A 16 18.61 9.23 2.78
N ASP A 17 17.84 10.29 2.92
CA ASP A 17 17.80 11.12 4.14
C ASP A 17 16.65 10.66 5.05
N VAL A 18 16.90 9.58 5.79
CA VAL A 18 15.91 8.95 6.66
C VAL A 18 15.34 9.93 7.69
N GLN A 19 16.21 10.75 8.31
CA GLN A 19 15.78 11.67 9.37
C GLN A 19 14.86 12.76 8.81
N ALA A 20 15.27 13.43 7.74
CA ALA A 20 14.44 14.47 7.11
C ALA A 20 13.10 13.94 6.61
N ASN A 21 13.07 12.70 6.08
CA ASN A 21 11.84 12.06 5.61
C ASN A 21 10.91 11.66 6.75
N VAL A 22 11.44 11.19 7.88
CA VAL A 22 10.63 10.90 9.07
C VAL A 22 10.04 12.19 9.65
N GLU A 23 10.84 13.25 9.81
CA GLU A 23 10.36 14.55 10.28
C GLU A 23 9.27 15.12 9.37
N LYS A 24 9.49 15.05 8.05
CA LYS A 24 8.48 15.43 7.07
C LYS A 24 7.22 14.57 7.19
N GLY A 25 7.37 13.26 7.36
CA GLY A 25 6.25 12.34 7.57
C GLY A 25 5.40 12.71 8.78
N VAL A 26 6.02 13.03 9.92
CA VAL A 26 5.31 13.48 11.12
C VAL A 26 4.51 14.75 10.84
N ALA A 27 5.14 15.76 10.23
CA ALA A 27 4.47 17.03 9.91
C ALA A 27 3.26 16.84 8.96
N TRP A 28 3.38 15.92 7.98
CA TRP A 28 2.28 15.62 7.07
C TRP A 28 1.19 14.75 7.72
N LEU A 29 1.53 13.90 8.69
CA LEU A 29 0.56 13.19 9.52
C LEU A 29 -0.28 14.16 10.34
N GLU A 30 0.37 15.10 11.04
CA GLU A 30 -0.30 16.15 11.81
C GLU A 30 -1.25 16.97 10.93
N LYS A 31 -0.80 17.32 9.73
CA LYS A 31 -1.61 18.05 8.75
C LYS A 31 -2.82 17.23 8.28
N ALA A 32 -2.65 15.93 8.00
CA ALA A 32 -3.75 15.05 7.58
C ALA A 32 -4.85 14.96 8.64
N VAL A 33 -4.47 14.93 9.91
CA VAL A 33 -5.42 14.88 11.02
C VAL A 33 -6.06 16.25 11.27
N SER A 34 -5.26 17.32 11.38
CA SER A 34 -5.78 18.63 11.75
C SER A 34 -6.64 19.31 10.68
N GLU A 35 -6.33 19.08 9.39
CA GLU A 35 -7.05 19.72 8.29
C GLU A 35 -8.15 18.83 7.69
N ASN A 36 -8.08 17.50 7.85
CA ASN A 36 -8.97 16.56 7.16
C ASN A 36 -9.67 15.56 8.10
N GLU A 37 -9.43 15.63 9.41
CA GLU A 37 -10.01 14.71 10.41
C GLU A 37 -9.73 13.22 10.10
N ALA A 38 -8.54 12.94 9.51
CA ALA A 38 -8.19 11.59 9.10
C ALA A 38 -8.00 10.66 10.29
N GLU A 39 -8.61 9.47 10.26
CA GLU A 39 -8.49 8.41 11.26
C GLU A 39 -7.57 7.26 10.79
N LEU A 40 -7.41 7.12 9.47
CA LEU A 40 -6.42 6.25 8.81
C LEU A 40 -5.58 7.08 7.85
N VAL A 41 -4.27 7.12 8.06
CA VAL A 41 -3.34 7.84 7.19
C VAL A 41 -2.35 6.88 6.56
N VAL A 42 -2.31 6.84 5.22
CA VAL A 42 -1.46 5.94 4.43
C VAL A 42 -0.36 6.74 3.75
N PHE A 43 0.89 6.35 3.97
CA PHE A 43 2.07 6.94 3.35
C PHE A 43 2.51 6.19 2.10
N PRO A 44 3.30 6.81 1.19
CA PRO A 44 3.86 6.15 0.02
C PRO A 44 4.85 5.05 0.37
N GLU A 45 5.15 4.19 -0.60
CA GLU A 45 6.17 3.16 -0.51
C GLU A 45 7.55 3.76 -0.21
N THR A 46 8.30 3.12 0.69
CA THR A 46 9.69 3.47 1.04
C THR A 46 9.91 4.95 1.35
N VAL A 47 8.94 5.54 2.06
CA VAL A 47 8.92 6.99 2.35
C VAL A 47 10.15 7.48 3.13
N THR A 48 10.89 6.58 3.78
CA THR A 48 12.10 6.92 4.55
C THR A 48 13.36 7.15 3.68
N THR A 49 13.44 6.49 2.52
CA THR A 49 14.67 6.47 1.70
C THR A 49 14.44 6.85 0.24
N GLY A 50 13.19 6.75 -0.23
CA GLY A 50 12.88 6.65 -1.64
C GLY A 50 13.02 5.21 -2.15
N TYR A 51 12.51 4.96 -3.36
CA TYR A 51 12.38 3.60 -3.90
C TYR A 51 13.72 3.04 -4.39
N GLU A 52 14.36 3.67 -5.37
CA GLU A 52 15.65 3.23 -5.90
C GLU A 52 16.78 4.01 -5.24
N THR A 53 17.42 3.42 -4.23
CA THR A 53 18.37 4.10 -3.34
C THR A 53 19.79 4.23 -3.93
N LYS A 54 20.14 3.44 -4.95
CA LYS A 54 21.51 3.29 -5.48
C LYS A 54 22.53 2.79 -4.46
N LEU A 55 22.06 2.18 -3.38
CA LEU A 55 22.89 1.58 -2.35
C LEU A 55 22.97 0.07 -2.57
N GLU A 56 24.12 -0.51 -2.23
CA GLU A 56 24.25 -1.95 -2.12
C GLU A 56 23.38 -2.48 -0.96
N PRO A 57 22.95 -3.75 -0.98
CA PRO A 57 22.07 -4.31 0.06
C PRO A 57 22.57 -4.12 1.49
N GLU A 58 23.88 -4.23 1.70
CA GLU A 58 24.53 -4.05 3.01
C GLU A 58 24.51 -2.58 3.45
N GLU A 59 24.72 -1.64 2.52
CA GLU A 59 24.64 -0.19 2.80
C GLU A 59 23.21 0.21 3.13
N LEU A 60 22.22 -0.29 2.38
CA LEU A 60 20.83 -0.06 2.68
C LEU A 60 20.42 -0.66 4.02
N TRP A 61 20.94 -1.87 4.35
CA TRP A 61 20.72 -2.52 5.64
C TRP A 61 21.28 -1.70 6.80
N ASP A 62 22.44 -1.08 6.62
CA ASP A 62 23.07 -0.21 7.64
C ASP A 62 22.31 1.13 7.78
N LEU A 63 21.70 1.65 6.68
CA LEU A 63 20.93 2.88 6.66
C LEU A 63 19.58 2.76 7.37
N VAL A 64 18.85 1.67 7.14
CA VAL A 64 17.51 1.42 7.71
C VAL A 64 17.60 0.67 9.04
N ASP A 65 16.46 0.41 9.66
CA ASP A 65 16.41 -0.25 10.97
C ASP A 65 15.46 -1.45 10.97
N GLU A 66 15.46 -2.19 12.07
CA GLU A 66 14.40 -3.15 12.36
C GLU A 66 13.09 -2.44 12.75
N VAL A 67 12.02 -3.19 12.83
CA VAL A 67 10.69 -2.70 13.23
C VAL A 67 10.24 -3.48 14.48
N PRO A 68 9.91 -2.78 15.60
CA PRO A 68 10.05 -1.33 15.84
C PRO A 68 11.52 -0.87 15.92
N GLY A 69 11.76 0.37 15.55
CA GLY A 69 13.08 0.99 15.57
C GLY A 69 13.02 2.49 15.32
N ARG A 70 14.18 3.12 15.06
CA ARG A 70 14.24 4.59 14.86
C ARG A 70 13.44 5.06 13.64
N ILE A 71 13.27 4.24 12.59
CA ILE A 71 12.48 4.58 11.39
C ILE A 71 10.97 4.62 11.67
N THR A 72 10.53 4.09 12.80
CA THR A 72 9.11 4.07 13.17
C THR A 72 8.79 4.84 14.45
N ARG A 73 9.79 5.12 15.30
CA ARG A 73 9.57 5.69 16.64
C ARG A 73 8.77 6.99 16.61
N ASP A 74 9.24 7.96 15.84
CA ASP A 74 8.64 9.30 15.83
C ASP A 74 7.23 9.25 15.23
N ILE A 75 7.00 8.39 14.23
CA ILE A 75 5.66 8.15 13.65
C ILE A 75 4.75 7.42 14.63
N GLN A 76 5.26 6.48 15.44
CA GLN A 76 4.50 5.82 16.49
C GLN A 76 4.08 6.81 17.58
N GLU A 77 4.98 7.69 18.00
CA GLU A 77 4.70 8.74 18.98
C GLU A 77 3.66 9.74 18.44
N ALA A 78 3.78 10.14 17.18
CA ALA A 78 2.81 11.01 16.52
C ALA A 78 1.44 10.34 16.37
N ALA A 79 1.38 9.08 15.91
CA ALA A 79 0.14 8.30 15.81
C ALA A 79 -0.58 8.23 17.16
N LYS A 80 0.16 7.95 18.25
CA LYS A 80 -0.35 7.93 19.61
C LYS A 80 -0.86 9.29 20.07
N SER A 81 -0.10 10.35 19.83
CA SER A 81 -0.48 11.71 20.23
C SER A 81 -1.75 12.18 19.54
N LEU A 82 -1.93 11.79 18.27
CA LEU A 82 -3.08 12.16 17.44
C LEU A 82 -4.25 11.18 17.57
N GLY A 83 -4.03 9.99 18.12
CA GLY A 83 -5.05 8.95 18.29
C GLY A 83 -5.52 8.32 16.97
N VAL A 84 -4.63 8.16 15.98
CA VAL A 84 -4.97 7.71 14.61
C VAL A 84 -4.20 6.48 14.19
N HIS A 85 -4.76 5.73 13.21
CA HIS A 85 -4.05 4.64 12.57
C HIS A 85 -3.16 5.17 11.46
N VAL A 86 -1.95 4.61 11.34
CA VAL A 86 -0.99 4.98 10.30
C VAL A 86 -0.48 3.74 9.59
N VAL A 87 -0.47 3.78 8.25
CA VAL A 87 0.30 2.84 7.44
C VAL A 87 1.55 3.55 6.97
N TRP A 88 2.67 3.22 7.61
CA TRP A 88 4.00 3.70 7.30
C TRP A 88 4.72 2.69 6.42
N SER A 89 5.28 3.10 5.30
CA SER A 89 5.97 2.17 4.41
C SER A 89 7.44 2.53 4.29
N SER A 90 8.30 1.55 4.54
CA SER A 90 9.75 1.72 4.56
C SER A 90 10.46 0.44 4.17
N TYR A 91 11.70 0.56 3.72
CA TYR A 91 12.63 -0.54 3.85
C TYR A 91 12.92 -0.79 5.33
N ARG A 92 12.99 -2.05 5.69
CA ARG A 92 13.44 -2.49 7.02
C ARG A 92 14.52 -3.57 6.88
N ARG A 93 15.44 -3.61 7.83
CA ARG A 93 16.45 -4.67 7.85
C ARG A 93 15.91 -5.97 8.43
N GLY A 94 16.34 -7.09 7.85
CA GLY A 94 16.19 -8.42 8.43
C GLY A 94 17.28 -8.71 9.46
N ARG A 95 17.23 -9.89 10.05
CA ARG A 95 18.20 -10.33 11.08
C ARG A 95 19.63 -10.47 10.52
N GLU A 96 19.76 -10.96 9.28
CA GLU A 96 21.03 -11.13 8.63
C GLU A 96 21.44 -9.86 7.89
N ARG A 97 22.70 -9.48 7.96
CA ARG A 97 23.20 -8.30 7.25
C ARG A 97 23.02 -8.44 5.75
N GLY A 98 22.55 -7.38 5.12
CA GLY A 98 22.22 -7.34 3.71
C GLY A 98 20.84 -7.95 3.36
N VAL A 99 20.09 -8.49 4.33
CA VAL A 99 18.67 -8.88 4.13
C VAL A 99 17.79 -7.68 4.41
N VAL A 100 17.15 -7.17 3.36
CA VAL A 100 16.26 -6.02 3.43
C VAL A 100 14.88 -6.41 2.91
N TYR A 101 13.84 -5.94 3.58
CA TYR A 101 12.44 -6.07 3.16
C TYR A 101 11.86 -4.70 2.83
N ASN A 102 10.98 -4.67 1.85
CA ASN A 102 10.12 -3.52 1.56
C ASN A 102 8.79 -3.75 2.28
N SER A 103 8.46 -2.92 3.26
CA SER A 103 7.40 -3.25 4.23
C SER A 103 6.37 -2.15 4.39
N GLY A 104 5.11 -2.57 4.50
CA GLY A 104 4.03 -1.77 5.08
C GLY A 104 3.92 -2.06 6.58
N ILE A 105 3.85 -1.03 7.41
CA ILE A 105 3.81 -1.10 8.86
C ILE A 105 2.53 -0.42 9.33
N LEU A 106 1.61 -1.19 9.90
CA LEU A 106 0.37 -0.68 10.46
C LEU A 106 0.56 -0.35 11.93
N ILE A 107 0.40 0.91 12.27
CA ILE A 107 0.52 1.47 13.61
C ILE A 107 -0.87 1.84 14.11
N GLY A 108 -1.18 1.49 15.35
CA GLY A 108 -2.45 1.80 16.01
C GLY A 108 -2.51 3.18 16.64
N PRO A 109 -3.71 3.60 17.11
CA PRO A 109 -3.91 4.90 17.74
C PRO A 109 -3.27 5.01 19.13
N ASP A 110 -2.76 3.93 19.67
CA ASP A 110 -1.95 3.85 20.89
C ASP A 110 -0.44 3.94 20.61
N GLY A 111 -0.05 4.01 19.32
CA GLY A 111 1.33 4.01 18.86
C GLY A 111 1.97 2.63 18.76
N GLU A 112 1.22 1.57 19.08
CA GLU A 112 1.73 0.20 18.97
C GLU A 112 1.65 -0.30 17.52
N ILE A 113 2.59 -1.15 17.13
CA ILE A 113 2.59 -1.79 15.81
C ILE A 113 1.58 -2.94 15.83
N ILE A 114 0.48 -2.79 15.09
CA ILE A 114 -0.55 -3.82 14.92
C ILE A 114 -0.03 -4.92 14.01
N GLY A 115 0.71 -4.57 12.95
CA GLY A 115 1.23 -5.54 12.02
C GLY A 115 2.24 -5.01 11.02
N VAL A 116 3.00 -5.93 10.44
CA VAL A 116 4.00 -5.66 9.40
C VAL A 116 3.74 -6.60 8.23
N TYR A 117 3.69 -6.05 7.05
CA TYR A 117 3.60 -6.77 5.78
C TYR A 117 4.86 -6.54 4.97
N ASP A 118 5.58 -7.60 4.63
CA ASP A 118 6.71 -7.55 3.71
C ASP A 118 6.22 -7.84 2.28
N LYS A 119 6.56 -6.97 1.34
CA LYS A 119 6.17 -7.06 -0.07
C LYS A 119 6.46 -8.45 -0.63
N THR A 120 5.40 -9.15 -1.06
CA THR A 120 5.51 -10.54 -1.53
C THR A 120 5.89 -10.64 -2.99
N HIS A 121 5.63 -9.58 -3.77
CA HIS A 121 6.01 -9.47 -5.18
C HIS A 121 6.92 -8.24 -5.39
N PRO A 122 8.21 -8.30 -4.96
CA PRO A 122 9.17 -7.27 -5.34
C PRO A 122 9.21 -7.13 -6.85
N ALA A 123 9.32 -5.90 -7.36
CA ALA A 123 9.46 -5.67 -8.79
C ALA A 123 10.74 -6.35 -9.32
N PRO A 124 10.80 -6.76 -10.60
CA PRO A 124 11.95 -7.54 -11.10
C PRO A 124 13.31 -6.91 -10.82
N MET A 125 13.43 -5.57 -10.85
CA MET A 125 14.68 -4.87 -10.58
C MET A 125 15.06 -4.85 -9.09
N GLU A 126 14.08 -4.89 -8.17
CA GLU A 126 14.36 -4.87 -6.73
C GLU A 126 14.52 -6.27 -6.12
N ARG A 127 14.14 -7.32 -6.86
CA ARG A 127 14.15 -8.70 -6.36
C ARG A 127 15.56 -9.23 -6.17
N ARG A 128 15.89 -9.62 -4.92
CA ARG A 128 17.24 -10.09 -4.56
C ARG A 128 17.71 -11.29 -5.39
N GLU A 129 16.84 -12.25 -5.66
CA GLU A 129 17.14 -13.45 -6.46
C GLU A 129 17.50 -13.11 -7.93
N LEU A 130 17.23 -11.88 -8.36
CA LEU A 130 17.54 -11.37 -9.69
C LEU A 130 18.65 -10.30 -9.68
N GLY A 131 19.40 -10.18 -8.57
CA GLY A 131 20.46 -9.18 -8.41
C GLY A 131 20.00 -7.83 -7.85
N GLY A 132 18.74 -7.74 -7.37
CA GLY A 132 18.23 -6.57 -6.68
C GLY A 132 18.53 -6.60 -5.17
N TRP A 133 17.89 -5.71 -4.41
CA TRP A 133 18.22 -5.47 -3.00
C TRP A 133 17.10 -5.88 -2.02
N VAL A 134 15.91 -6.30 -2.50
CA VAL A 134 14.78 -6.66 -1.66
C VAL A 134 14.57 -8.17 -1.61
N THR A 135 14.47 -8.69 -0.39
CA THR A 135 14.04 -10.06 -0.11
C THR A 135 12.51 -10.13 -0.14
N SER A 136 11.96 -11.12 -0.84
CA SER A 136 10.50 -11.31 -0.93
C SER A 136 9.91 -11.72 0.42
N GLY A 137 8.78 -11.11 0.79
CA GLY A 137 7.91 -11.60 1.86
C GLY A 137 7.20 -12.89 1.44
N ASN A 138 6.60 -13.57 2.42
CA ASN A 138 5.91 -14.85 2.20
C ASN A 138 4.58 -14.95 2.95
N ARG A 139 4.06 -13.84 3.47
CA ARG A 139 2.81 -13.80 4.24
C ARG A 139 1.97 -12.61 3.78
N ALA A 140 0.67 -12.80 3.81
CA ALA A 140 -0.33 -11.77 3.58
C ALA A 140 -1.42 -11.94 4.64
N ASP A 141 -1.32 -11.16 5.70
CA ASP A 141 -2.24 -11.21 6.82
C ASP A 141 -3.23 -10.04 6.75
N VAL A 142 -4.37 -10.21 7.40
CA VAL A 142 -5.37 -9.17 7.63
C VAL A 142 -5.31 -8.82 9.10
N PHE A 143 -5.39 -7.54 9.40
CA PHE A 143 -5.20 -7.00 10.73
C PHE A 143 -6.50 -6.36 11.22
N GLU A 144 -7.01 -6.87 12.33
CA GLU A 144 -8.18 -6.31 13.01
C GLU A 144 -7.84 -4.94 13.62
N THR A 145 -8.68 -3.95 13.35
CA THR A 145 -8.55 -2.60 13.89
C THR A 145 -9.89 -2.04 14.35
N SER A 146 -9.85 -0.93 15.08
CA SER A 146 -11.08 -0.22 15.46
C SER A 146 -11.81 0.42 14.26
N LEU A 147 -11.19 0.45 13.06
CA LEU A 147 -11.78 0.98 11.82
C LEU A 147 -12.41 -0.10 10.94
N GLY A 148 -12.09 -1.36 11.19
CA GLY A 148 -12.39 -2.54 10.38
C GLY A 148 -11.13 -3.34 10.08
N ASP A 149 -11.27 -4.38 9.28
CA ASP A 149 -10.20 -5.31 8.94
C ASP A 149 -9.37 -4.80 7.77
N ILE A 150 -8.07 -4.55 8.01
CA ILE A 150 -7.15 -3.95 7.05
C ILE A 150 -6.17 -4.98 6.50
N GLY A 151 -6.15 -5.14 5.18
CA GLY A 151 -5.10 -5.84 4.44
C GLY A 151 -4.08 -4.85 3.85
N MET A 152 -2.83 -5.27 3.72
CA MET A 152 -1.78 -4.45 3.11
C MET A 152 -1.20 -5.12 1.87
N ILE A 153 -0.96 -4.34 0.83
CA ILE A 153 -0.18 -4.68 -0.35
C ILE A 153 0.76 -3.50 -0.66
N VAL A 154 1.89 -3.74 -1.33
CA VAL A 154 2.84 -2.68 -1.66
C VAL A 154 3.06 -2.63 -3.17
N CYS A 155 2.76 -1.49 -3.79
CA CYS A 155 3.08 -1.11 -5.16
C CYS A 155 2.78 -2.20 -6.20
N TYR A 156 3.83 -2.93 -6.67
CA TYR A 156 3.74 -3.99 -7.68
C TYR A 156 2.84 -5.15 -7.27
N ASP A 157 2.65 -5.40 -5.98
CA ASP A 157 1.67 -6.38 -5.48
C ASP A 157 0.26 -6.18 -6.05
N GLY A 158 -0.12 -4.92 -6.32
CA GLY A 158 -1.42 -4.57 -6.89
C GLY A 158 -1.64 -5.06 -8.33
N ASP A 159 -0.60 -5.50 -9.03
CA ASP A 159 -0.72 -6.10 -10.35
C ASP A 159 -1.22 -7.57 -10.28
N PHE A 160 -1.13 -8.19 -9.11
CA PHE A 160 -1.54 -9.58 -8.86
C PHE A 160 -2.94 -9.64 -8.24
N PRO A 161 -3.99 -10.00 -9.04
CA PRO A 161 -5.36 -10.08 -8.53
C PRO A 161 -5.51 -11.10 -7.40
N GLU A 162 -4.71 -12.16 -7.42
CA GLU A 162 -4.73 -13.25 -6.44
C GLU A 162 -4.42 -12.75 -5.03
N LEU A 163 -3.49 -11.80 -4.88
CA LEU A 163 -3.10 -11.30 -3.57
C LEU A 163 -4.24 -10.49 -2.92
N SER A 164 -4.86 -9.58 -3.66
CA SER A 164 -6.01 -8.82 -3.16
C SER A 164 -7.21 -9.73 -2.89
N ARG A 165 -7.42 -10.76 -3.72
CA ARG A 165 -8.43 -11.80 -3.50
C ARG A 165 -8.17 -12.58 -2.22
N LEU A 166 -6.91 -12.94 -1.96
CA LEU A 166 -6.50 -13.63 -0.73
C LEU A 166 -6.85 -12.80 0.51
N LEU A 167 -6.53 -11.50 0.49
CA LEU A 167 -6.86 -10.61 1.60
C LEU A 167 -8.37 -10.49 1.82
N ALA A 168 -9.15 -10.35 0.75
CA ALA A 168 -10.61 -10.28 0.85
C ALA A 168 -11.21 -11.58 1.40
N VAL A 169 -10.73 -12.75 0.96
CA VAL A 169 -11.15 -14.05 1.50
C VAL A 169 -10.78 -14.22 2.98
N LYS A 170 -9.71 -13.56 3.43
CA LYS A 170 -9.33 -13.50 4.85
C LYS A 170 -10.12 -12.46 5.66
N GLY A 171 -11.04 -11.71 5.02
CA GLY A 171 -11.94 -10.79 5.69
C GLY A 171 -11.53 -9.31 5.60
N ALA A 172 -10.54 -8.95 4.79
CA ALA A 172 -10.18 -7.55 4.61
C ALA A 172 -11.37 -6.73 4.06
N GLU A 173 -11.69 -5.63 4.71
CA GLU A 173 -12.67 -4.64 4.29
C GLU A 173 -11.99 -3.45 3.59
N VAL A 174 -10.78 -3.14 4.02
CA VAL A 174 -9.92 -2.11 3.42
C VAL A 174 -8.59 -2.74 3.02
N VAL A 175 -8.16 -2.52 1.78
CA VAL A 175 -6.81 -2.85 1.34
C VAL A 175 -6.06 -1.56 1.11
N VAL A 176 -4.96 -1.38 1.83
CA VAL A 176 -4.08 -0.22 1.66
C VAL A 176 -2.93 -0.57 0.72
N ARG A 177 -2.53 0.39 -0.12
CA ARG A 177 -1.47 0.21 -1.13
C ARG A 177 -0.50 1.39 -1.13
N PRO A 178 0.51 1.40 -0.23
CA PRO A 178 1.70 2.22 -0.43
C PRO A 178 2.36 1.94 -1.78
N ALA A 179 2.76 2.98 -2.52
CA ALA A 179 3.39 2.83 -3.81
C ALA A 179 4.42 3.94 -4.09
N ALA A 180 5.43 3.60 -4.89
CA ALA A 180 6.33 4.50 -5.59
C ALA A 180 6.24 4.19 -7.09
N LEU A 181 5.02 4.26 -7.63
CA LEU A 181 4.73 3.83 -8.99
C LEU A 181 5.17 4.89 -10.00
N GLN A 182 5.97 4.45 -10.97
CA GLN A 182 6.61 5.27 -11.98
C GLN A 182 6.13 4.96 -13.40
N ARG A 183 5.35 3.90 -13.60
CA ARG A 183 4.97 3.37 -14.90
C ARG A 183 3.92 4.22 -15.61
N SER A 184 2.64 3.97 -15.41
CA SER A 184 1.54 4.59 -16.13
C SER A 184 0.36 4.83 -15.21
N PHE A 185 -0.27 6.00 -15.37
CA PHE A 185 -1.51 6.32 -14.69
C PHE A 185 -2.62 5.31 -15.03
N ASP A 186 -2.73 4.86 -16.27
CA ASP A 186 -3.78 3.91 -16.65
C ASP A 186 -3.65 2.58 -15.92
N ILE A 187 -2.43 2.05 -15.80
CA ILE A 187 -2.16 0.84 -15.02
C ILE A 187 -2.52 1.07 -13.55
N TRP A 188 -2.13 2.20 -12.98
CA TRP A 188 -2.43 2.58 -11.61
C TRP A 188 -3.94 2.67 -11.37
N TYR A 189 -4.65 3.37 -12.25
CA TYR A 189 -6.09 3.54 -12.16
C TYR A 189 -6.83 2.21 -12.29
N ILE A 190 -6.55 1.45 -13.35
CA ILE A 190 -7.23 0.18 -13.62
C ILE A 190 -7.01 -0.82 -12.50
N THR A 191 -5.76 -1.00 -12.05
CA THR A 191 -5.47 -2.00 -11.02
C THR A 191 -6.13 -1.65 -9.68
N ASN A 192 -6.12 -0.41 -9.22
CA ASN A 192 -6.78 -0.03 -7.98
C ASN A 192 -8.31 -0.17 -8.05
N CYS A 193 -8.94 0.27 -9.15
CA CYS A 193 -10.38 0.11 -9.36
C CYS A 193 -10.79 -1.36 -9.46
N ALA A 194 -10.04 -2.18 -10.21
CA ALA A 194 -10.32 -3.60 -10.34
C ALA A 194 -10.18 -4.34 -9.00
N ARG A 195 -9.11 -4.08 -8.22
CA ARG A 195 -8.93 -4.75 -6.91
C ARG A 195 -10.03 -4.37 -5.93
N ALA A 196 -10.52 -3.12 -5.97
CA ALA A 196 -11.68 -2.71 -5.16
C ALA A 196 -12.95 -3.48 -5.56
N TYR A 197 -13.27 -3.47 -6.86
CA TYR A 197 -14.49 -4.05 -7.39
C TYR A 197 -14.53 -5.58 -7.32
N ASP A 198 -13.45 -6.24 -7.76
CA ASP A 198 -13.37 -7.70 -7.79
C ASP A 198 -13.53 -8.33 -6.41
N ASN A 199 -13.19 -7.59 -5.36
CA ASN A 199 -13.06 -8.10 -4.00
C ASN A 199 -14.05 -7.45 -3.01
N HIS A 200 -14.87 -6.49 -3.43
CA HIS A 200 -15.75 -5.71 -2.57
C HIS A 200 -15.04 -5.07 -1.36
N VAL A 201 -13.84 -4.53 -1.60
CA VAL A 201 -13.04 -3.85 -0.58
C VAL A 201 -12.82 -2.38 -0.95
N TYR A 202 -12.57 -1.55 0.05
CA TYR A 202 -11.99 -0.24 -0.20
C TYR A 202 -10.51 -0.37 -0.59
N MET A 203 -10.06 0.41 -1.60
CA MET A 203 -8.64 0.58 -1.90
C MET A 203 -8.19 1.98 -1.48
N VAL A 204 -7.23 2.05 -0.57
CA VAL A 204 -6.59 3.31 -0.14
C VAL A 204 -5.15 3.27 -0.63
N ALA A 205 -4.91 3.92 -1.78
CA ALA A 205 -3.66 3.78 -2.53
C ALA A 205 -2.87 5.09 -2.51
N ALA A 206 -1.78 5.13 -1.73
CA ALA A 206 -0.89 6.28 -1.60
C ALA A 206 0.34 6.10 -2.50
N ASN A 207 0.51 6.99 -3.49
CA ASN A 207 1.67 7.00 -4.37
C ASN A 207 2.60 8.17 -4.04
N GLY A 208 3.91 7.95 -4.15
CA GLY A 208 4.89 9.02 -4.05
C GLY A 208 4.80 10.02 -5.21
N VAL A 209 5.44 11.16 -5.04
CA VAL A 209 5.61 12.18 -6.07
C VAL A 209 7.06 12.64 -6.12
N GLY A 210 7.57 12.97 -7.31
CA GLY A 210 8.95 13.44 -7.47
C GLY A 210 9.96 12.32 -7.76
N PRO A 211 11.24 12.68 -7.92
CA PRO A 211 12.30 11.74 -8.28
C PRO A 211 12.84 10.97 -7.07
N ASP A 212 13.32 9.75 -7.31
CA ASP A 212 14.18 8.99 -6.40
C ASP A 212 15.68 9.24 -6.70
N ALA A 213 16.58 8.51 -6.00
CA ALA A 213 18.03 8.65 -6.19
C ALA A 213 18.50 8.22 -7.59
N ALA A 214 17.74 7.41 -8.30
CA ALA A 214 18.01 7.00 -9.69
C ALA A 214 17.53 8.03 -10.72
N GLY A 215 16.75 9.04 -10.29
CA GLY A 215 16.09 9.98 -11.17
C GLY A 215 14.79 9.47 -11.79
N SER A 216 14.32 8.30 -11.36
CA SER A 216 13.01 7.79 -11.72
C SER A 216 11.92 8.62 -11.04
N TYR A 217 10.83 8.93 -11.76
CA TYR A 217 9.84 9.89 -11.29
C TYR A 217 8.52 9.23 -10.90
N CYS A 218 8.12 9.37 -9.64
CA CYS A 218 6.80 9.00 -9.16
C CYS A 218 5.80 10.10 -9.52
N PHE A 219 4.67 9.72 -10.10
CA PHE A 219 3.75 10.69 -10.72
C PHE A 219 2.61 11.15 -9.79
N GLY A 220 2.54 10.67 -8.54
CA GLY A 220 1.45 10.99 -7.63
C GLY A 220 0.15 10.26 -7.97
N HIS A 221 -0.96 11.00 -8.04
CA HIS A 221 -2.30 10.48 -8.30
C HIS A 221 -2.76 9.41 -7.30
N SER A 222 -2.40 9.59 -6.02
CA SER A 222 -2.96 8.79 -4.93
C SER A 222 -4.48 8.75 -5.04
N MET A 223 -5.11 7.65 -4.66
CA MET A 223 -6.56 7.54 -4.80
C MET A 223 -7.20 6.69 -3.71
N ILE A 224 -8.48 6.99 -3.45
CA ILE A 224 -9.35 6.19 -2.61
C ILE A 224 -10.51 5.70 -3.48
N VAL A 225 -10.68 4.38 -3.54
CA VAL A 225 -11.68 3.72 -4.40
C VAL A 225 -12.59 2.89 -3.52
N ASN A 226 -13.89 2.97 -3.74
CA ASN A 226 -14.87 2.21 -2.99
C ASN A 226 -15.12 0.81 -3.62
N PRO A 227 -15.81 -0.11 -2.93
CA PRO A 227 -16.08 -1.48 -3.39
C PRO A 227 -16.84 -1.63 -4.72
N ILE A 228 -17.31 -0.54 -5.31
CA ILE A 228 -17.98 -0.52 -6.63
C ILE A 228 -17.15 0.22 -7.68
N ALA A 229 -15.84 0.28 -7.48
CA ALA A 229 -14.87 0.93 -8.37
C ALA A 229 -15.04 2.45 -8.56
N TRP A 230 -15.82 3.15 -7.71
CA TRP A 230 -15.88 4.61 -7.78
C TRP A 230 -14.68 5.21 -7.05
N ARG A 231 -14.02 6.13 -7.71
CA ARG A 231 -13.01 6.96 -7.07
C ARG A 231 -13.70 8.00 -6.20
N LEU A 232 -13.57 7.84 -4.89
CA LEU A 232 -14.05 8.82 -3.92
C LEU A 232 -13.19 10.07 -3.89
N ALA A 233 -11.86 9.87 -4.05
CA ALA A 233 -10.89 10.95 -4.16
C ALA A 233 -9.70 10.51 -5.03
N GLN A 234 -9.05 11.50 -5.66
CA GLN A 234 -7.83 11.30 -6.43
C GLN A 234 -6.98 12.57 -6.39
N GLY A 235 -5.69 12.40 -6.14
CA GLY A 235 -4.70 13.46 -6.17
C GLY A 235 -4.25 13.84 -7.57
N ARG A 236 -3.43 14.88 -7.63
CA ARG A 236 -2.73 15.37 -8.81
C ARG A 236 -1.27 14.86 -8.81
N GLY A 237 -0.39 15.47 -9.55
CA GLY A 237 1.04 15.16 -9.59
C GLY A 237 1.90 16.04 -8.67
N THR A 238 1.35 16.52 -7.56
CA THR A 238 2.00 17.41 -6.60
C THR A 238 1.90 16.87 -5.18
N GLU A 239 2.65 17.42 -4.23
CA GLU A 239 2.48 17.09 -2.82
C GLU A 239 1.11 17.55 -2.33
N GLU A 240 0.33 16.63 -1.81
CA GLU A 240 -1.02 16.90 -1.29
C GLU A 240 -1.53 15.77 -0.39
N ILE A 241 -2.62 16.01 0.31
CA ILE A 241 -3.37 15.00 1.05
C ILE A 241 -4.64 14.68 0.27
N VAL A 242 -4.80 13.41 -0.07
CA VAL A 242 -5.99 12.90 -0.77
C VAL A 242 -6.82 12.14 0.23
N PHE A 243 -8.03 12.61 0.53
CA PHE A 243 -8.85 12.05 1.59
C PHE A 243 -10.29 11.81 1.16
N ALA A 244 -10.93 10.85 1.77
CA ALA A 244 -12.35 10.57 1.61
C ALA A 244 -12.94 9.91 2.86
N LYS A 245 -14.22 10.13 3.07
CA LYS A 245 -15.00 9.44 4.08
C LYS A 245 -15.47 8.09 3.53
N LEU A 246 -15.20 7.02 4.26
CA LEU A 246 -15.63 5.67 3.91
C LEU A 246 -17.00 5.38 4.53
N ASP A 247 -17.88 4.79 3.72
CA ASP A 247 -19.25 4.41 4.12
C ASP A 247 -19.23 2.96 4.66
N PRO A 248 -19.87 2.66 5.78
CA PRO A 248 -19.95 1.28 6.30
C PRO A 248 -20.81 0.35 5.41
N ASP A 249 -21.66 0.87 4.54
CA ASP A 249 -22.48 0.09 3.60
C ASP A 249 -22.39 0.69 2.17
N PRO A 250 -21.22 0.58 1.50
CA PRO A 250 -21.02 1.22 0.20
C PRO A 250 -21.88 0.62 -0.91
N LEU A 251 -22.37 -0.61 -0.74
CA LEU A 251 -23.16 -1.31 -1.76
C LEU A 251 -24.65 -0.94 -1.72
N ARG A 252 -25.13 -0.32 -0.66
CA ARG A 252 -26.57 0.07 -0.51
C ARG A 252 -27.05 1.03 -1.59
N HIS A 253 -26.14 1.78 -2.20
CA HIS A 253 -26.44 2.77 -3.23
C HIS A 253 -26.42 2.21 -4.65
N VAL A 254 -25.99 0.95 -4.81
CA VAL A 254 -25.95 0.27 -6.10
C VAL A 254 -27.25 -0.46 -6.34
N THR A 255 -27.87 -0.22 -7.48
CA THR A 255 -29.09 -0.88 -7.88
C THR A 255 -28.89 -1.64 -9.17
N TRP A 256 -29.46 -2.83 -9.23
CA TRP A 256 -29.51 -3.66 -10.45
C TRP A 256 -30.59 -3.12 -11.38
N GLY A 257 -30.28 -2.16 -12.28
CA GLY A 257 -31.16 -1.67 -13.32
C GLY A 257 -32.62 -1.34 -12.92
N SER A 258 -32.92 -1.37 -11.62
CA SER A 258 -34.24 -1.18 -11.02
C SER A 258 -34.08 -0.59 -9.61
N LYS A 259 -35.11 -0.67 -8.80
CA LYS A 259 -35.08 -0.26 -7.39
C LYS A 259 -34.52 -1.31 -6.44
N SER A 260 -34.08 -2.47 -6.97
CA SER A 260 -33.52 -3.56 -6.16
C SER A 260 -32.06 -3.26 -5.78
N ARG A 261 -31.67 -3.64 -4.56
CA ARG A 261 -30.28 -3.58 -4.14
C ARG A 261 -29.39 -4.48 -5.02
N GLN A 262 -28.11 -4.13 -5.11
CA GLN A 262 -27.07 -5.04 -5.62
C GLN A 262 -27.08 -6.33 -4.80
N TYR A 263 -27.05 -7.48 -5.47
CA TYR A 263 -27.01 -8.79 -4.85
C TYR A 263 -25.93 -9.70 -5.46
N PHE A 264 -25.10 -9.19 -6.36
CA PHE A 264 -23.93 -9.91 -6.85
C PHE A 264 -22.82 -9.87 -5.79
N ASP A 265 -22.33 -11.05 -5.40
CA ASP A 265 -21.24 -11.19 -4.46
C ASP A 265 -20.06 -11.89 -5.13
N HIS A 266 -19.02 -11.14 -5.45
CA HIS A 266 -17.85 -11.66 -6.16
C HIS A 266 -16.99 -12.61 -5.31
N LEU A 267 -17.26 -12.75 -4.03
CA LEU A 267 -16.60 -13.73 -3.17
C LEU A 267 -17.44 -15.01 -3.09
N GLU A 268 -18.75 -14.89 -2.85
CA GLU A 268 -19.67 -16.01 -2.67
C GLU A 268 -20.00 -16.70 -3.99
N ASP A 269 -20.17 -15.93 -5.08
CA ASP A 269 -20.56 -16.44 -6.42
C ASP A 269 -19.44 -17.20 -7.16
N ARG A 270 -18.24 -17.36 -6.58
CA ARG A 270 -17.12 -18.02 -7.23
C ARG A 270 -17.36 -19.52 -7.43
N ASN A 271 -17.06 -20.03 -8.63
CA ASN A 271 -16.98 -21.48 -8.89
C ASN A 271 -15.59 -22.00 -8.54
N LEU A 272 -15.35 -22.32 -7.28
CA LEU A 272 -14.04 -22.70 -6.74
C LEU A 272 -13.43 -23.93 -7.45
N GLY A 273 -14.25 -24.85 -7.96
CA GLY A 273 -13.79 -26.06 -8.65
C GLY A 273 -13.03 -25.78 -9.96
N LEU A 274 -13.10 -24.55 -10.50
CA LEU A 274 -12.38 -24.17 -11.71
C LEU A 274 -10.99 -23.54 -11.44
N TYR A 275 -10.67 -23.22 -10.19
CA TYR A 275 -9.53 -22.34 -9.88
C TYR A 275 -8.22 -23.05 -9.54
N GLU A 276 -8.18 -24.38 -9.56
CA GLU A 276 -6.94 -25.14 -9.34
C GLU A 276 -5.83 -24.77 -10.34
N GLU A 277 -6.20 -24.44 -11.58
CA GLU A 277 -5.25 -24.08 -12.63
C GLU A 277 -4.49 -22.77 -12.33
N ILE A 278 -5.06 -21.86 -11.49
CA ILE A 278 -4.40 -20.60 -11.11
C ILE A 278 -3.10 -20.85 -10.34
N LEU A 279 -3.00 -21.98 -9.65
CA LEU A 279 -1.82 -22.33 -8.85
C LEU A 279 -0.69 -22.95 -9.69
N LYS A 280 -0.89 -23.17 -10.97
CA LYS A 280 0.12 -23.73 -11.86
C LYS A 280 1.03 -22.65 -12.41
N GLU A 281 2.29 -23.01 -12.65
CA GLU A 281 3.21 -22.13 -13.34
C GLU A 281 2.71 -21.79 -14.74
N ALA A 282 2.79 -20.51 -15.09
CA ALA A 282 2.40 -20.01 -16.40
C ALA A 282 3.42 -18.98 -16.92
N ARG A 283 3.51 -18.84 -18.23
CA ARG A 283 4.32 -17.83 -18.90
C ARG A 283 3.48 -17.03 -19.88
N SER A 284 3.79 -15.74 -20.01
CA SER A 284 3.19 -14.94 -21.06
C SER A 284 3.52 -15.50 -22.44
N ARG A 285 2.55 -15.46 -23.33
CA ARG A 285 2.75 -15.79 -24.77
C ARG A 285 3.36 -14.62 -25.54
N PHE A 286 3.33 -13.42 -24.96
CA PHE A 286 3.96 -12.26 -25.53
C PHE A 286 5.42 -12.19 -25.07
N GLU A 287 6.30 -11.72 -25.95
CA GLU A 287 7.69 -11.49 -25.58
C GLU A 287 7.75 -10.33 -24.56
N ILE A 288 8.14 -10.66 -23.36
CA ILE A 288 8.46 -9.68 -22.32
C ILE A 288 9.96 -9.45 -22.39
N GLY A 289 10.41 -8.21 -22.31
CA GLY A 289 11.83 -7.87 -22.30
C GLY A 289 12.63 -8.75 -21.34
N LYS A 290 13.89 -9.01 -21.65
CA LYS A 290 14.75 -9.88 -20.86
C LYS A 290 14.73 -9.45 -19.40
N ARG A 291 14.32 -10.36 -18.52
CA ARG A 291 14.29 -10.16 -17.07
C ARG A 291 15.62 -10.53 -16.42
N TYR A 292 16.47 -11.22 -17.19
CA TYR A 292 17.75 -11.75 -16.74
C TYR A 292 18.77 -11.47 -17.85
N THR A 293 19.84 -10.82 -17.52
CA THR A 293 21.04 -10.70 -18.36
C THR A 293 22.11 -11.64 -17.88
#